data_94e2e9c435f8358c4c7429a6c8868f5a
#
_entry.id   94e2e9c435f8358c4c7429a6c8868f5a
#
_cell.length_a   1.000
_cell.length_b   1.000
_cell.length_c   1.000
_cell.angle_alpha   90.00
_cell.angle_beta   90.00
_cell.angle_gamma   90.00
#
_symmetry.space_group_name_H-M   'P 1'
#
loop_
_entity.id
_entity.type
_entity.pdbx_description
1 polymer ?
#
loop_
_entity_poly.entity_id
_entity_poly.type
_entity_poly.pdbx_seq_one_letter_code
_entity_poly.pdbx_strand_id
1 'polypeptide(L)'
;MKRLQSFKYELMPDGEQERDMRRFAGARRFVYNKALALQKTNYDAGGKFIGYMAMANLLPQWKKEFPWLKESPSHTLQQSLKDAERAYKNFFEKRANFPRFKRKGTGDSFRFPDAKQFVIDQSNSRITFPKLGQMRYRNSRVILGAAKNITVSKSGDKWSASIQTEREVEQPVPTSTSAIGIDMGIIRFATLSDGSFIEPLGSFKKHEQRLKKYQRRMSRKVKFSKNWHKAKRRVQKIHTRIGNARKDFLHKATTTISKNHAMVVIEDLQVSNMSKSSAGTTEAPGKNVAQKSGLNKAILDQGWFEFRRQLEYKLNWRGGILIPVPAHYTSQTCPACGHVARENRKTQARFLCVDCGHEENADVVGAMNVLARGHRVAACGEDGSGLARKRKTKPASVKQEPTEVTMREVTHA
;
A
#
# COMPACT_ATOMS: atom_id res chain seq x y z
N MET A 1 -12.87 23.52 2.76
CA MET A 1 -13.05 22.12 2.27
C MET A 1 -13.01 21.14 3.42
N LYS A 2 -13.69 19.97 3.28
CA LYS A 2 -13.61 18.91 4.28
C LYS A 2 -12.30 18.12 4.14
N ARG A 3 -11.50 18.10 5.24
CA ARG A 3 -10.25 17.33 5.31
C ARG A 3 -10.43 16.11 6.18
N LEU A 4 -10.19 14.93 5.59
CA LEU A 4 -10.10 13.65 6.29
C LEU A 4 -8.64 13.37 6.65
N GLN A 5 -8.37 13.10 7.92
CA GLN A 5 -7.04 12.82 8.41
C GLN A 5 -7.06 11.64 9.38
N SER A 6 -5.98 10.84 9.40
CA SER A 6 -5.85 9.74 10.35
C SER A 6 -4.64 9.97 11.26
N PHE A 7 -4.87 9.83 12.56
CA PHE A 7 -3.86 9.92 13.60
C PHE A 7 -3.62 8.54 14.18
N LYS A 8 -2.38 8.06 14.15
CA LYS A 8 -2.03 6.74 14.68
C LYS A 8 -1.19 6.88 15.92
N TYR A 9 -1.64 6.24 17.01
CA TYR A 9 -0.99 6.24 18.32
C TYR A 9 -0.72 4.82 18.82
N GLU A 10 0.34 4.65 19.59
CA GLU A 10 0.60 3.42 20.32
C GLU A 10 -0.32 3.34 21.55
N LEU A 11 -1.03 2.23 21.69
CA LEU A 11 -1.84 1.91 22.86
C LEU A 11 -0.99 1.22 23.92
N MET A 12 -1.28 1.46 25.18
CA MET A 12 -0.63 0.88 26.34
C MET A 12 -1.67 0.06 27.15
N PRO A 13 -2.12 -1.09 26.63
CA PRO A 13 -3.07 -1.94 27.35
C PRO A 13 -2.39 -2.60 28.55
N ASP A 14 -3.17 -2.82 29.60
CA ASP A 14 -2.82 -3.79 30.64
C ASP A 14 -2.96 -5.24 30.15
N GLY A 15 -2.70 -6.21 31.04
CA GLY A 15 -2.75 -7.64 30.66
C GLY A 15 -4.14 -8.15 30.33
N GLU A 16 -5.19 -7.62 30.96
CA GLU A 16 -6.57 -7.97 30.70
C GLU A 16 -7.05 -7.39 29.39
N GLN A 17 -6.85 -6.08 29.21
CA GLN A 17 -7.16 -5.37 27.95
C GLN A 17 -6.46 -6.00 26.76
N GLU A 18 -5.18 -6.43 26.90
CA GLU A 18 -4.48 -7.11 25.79
C GLU A 18 -5.12 -8.45 25.46
N ARG A 19 -5.57 -9.23 26.45
CA ARG A 19 -6.29 -10.49 26.23
C ARG A 19 -7.59 -10.24 25.47
N ASP A 20 -8.36 -9.24 25.89
CA ASP A 20 -9.64 -8.92 25.27
C ASP A 20 -9.50 -8.36 23.86
N MET A 21 -8.52 -7.50 23.60
CA MET A 21 -8.21 -7.08 22.24
C MET A 21 -7.85 -8.26 21.33
N ARG A 22 -7.15 -9.26 21.86
CA ARG A 22 -6.86 -10.50 21.10
C ARG A 22 -8.12 -11.32 20.85
N ARG A 23 -9.06 -11.38 21.81
CA ARG A 23 -10.39 -12.03 21.65
C ARG A 23 -11.20 -11.29 20.57
N PHE A 24 -11.27 -9.97 20.62
CA PHE A 24 -11.99 -9.16 19.61
C PHE A 24 -11.42 -9.35 18.20
N ALA A 25 -10.10 -9.32 18.05
CA ALA A 25 -9.46 -9.60 16.77
C ALA A 25 -9.73 -11.04 16.30
N GLY A 26 -9.82 -12.00 17.26
CA GLY A 26 -10.20 -13.39 17.01
C GLY A 26 -11.63 -13.53 16.53
N ALA A 27 -12.57 -12.91 17.25
CA ALA A 27 -13.99 -12.92 16.92
C ALA A 27 -14.27 -12.30 15.55
N ARG A 28 -13.66 -11.14 15.27
CA ARG A 28 -13.74 -10.51 13.95
C ARG A 28 -13.21 -11.40 12.83
N ARG A 29 -12.08 -12.07 13.06
CA ARG A 29 -11.52 -13.02 12.08
C ARG A 29 -12.44 -14.21 11.85
N PHE A 30 -13.01 -14.76 12.89
CA PHE A 30 -13.97 -15.86 12.81
C PHE A 30 -15.20 -15.47 12.00
N VAL A 31 -15.84 -14.33 12.31
CA VAL A 31 -17.02 -13.84 11.59
C VAL A 31 -16.68 -13.57 10.11
N TYR A 32 -15.54 -12.98 9.81
CA TYR A 32 -15.09 -12.80 8.43
C TYR A 32 -14.95 -14.15 7.70
N ASN A 33 -14.31 -15.11 8.34
CA ASN A 33 -14.08 -16.43 7.74
C ASN A 33 -15.39 -17.23 7.59
N LYS A 34 -16.30 -17.15 8.57
CA LYS A 34 -17.63 -17.79 8.50
C LYS A 34 -18.46 -17.19 7.35
N ALA A 35 -18.43 -15.86 7.18
CA ALA A 35 -19.07 -15.18 6.05
C ALA A 35 -18.46 -15.62 4.70
N LEU A 36 -17.13 -15.75 4.64
CA LEU A 36 -16.47 -16.21 3.42
C LEU A 36 -16.81 -17.67 3.08
N ALA A 37 -16.86 -18.56 4.10
CA ALA A 37 -17.28 -19.94 3.93
C ALA A 37 -18.74 -20.03 3.44
N LEU A 38 -19.65 -19.26 4.07
CA LEU A 38 -21.05 -19.19 3.69
C LEU A 38 -21.22 -18.76 2.20
N GLN A 39 -20.49 -17.72 1.77
CA GLN A 39 -20.51 -17.27 0.37
C GLN A 39 -20.06 -18.38 -0.57
N LYS A 40 -19.01 -19.13 -0.20
CA LYS A 40 -18.49 -20.21 -1.02
C LYS A 40 -19.54 -21.34 -1.14
N THR A 41 -20.07 -21.82 -0.01
CA THR A 41 -21.11 -22.86 0.00
C THR A 41 -22.35 -22.43 -0.81
N ASN A 42 -22.79 -21.19 -0.65
CA ASN A 42 -23.92 -20.63 -1.41
C ASN A 42 -23.63 -20.58 -2.91
N TYR A 43 -22.43 -20.20 -3.32
CA TYR A 43 -22.01 -20.19 -4.71
C TYR A 43 -21.96 -21.61 -5.29
N ASP A 44 -21.39 -22.56 -4.56
CA ASP A 44 -21.29 -23.97 -4.97
C ASP A 44 -22.68 -24.59 -5.12
N ALA A 45 -23.70 -24.08 -4.42
CA ALA A 45 -25.12 -24.44 -4.55
C ALA A 45 -25.87 -23.64 -5.63
N GLY A 46 -25.20 -22.84 -6.46
CA GLY A 46 -25.81 -22.01 -7.51
C GLY A 46 -26.55 -20.76 -7.00
N GLY A 47 -26.39 -20.41 -5.72
CA GLY A 47 -27.07 -19.27 -5.10
C GLY A 47 -26.46 -17.91 -5.49
N LYS A 48 -27.26 -16.86 -5.38
CA LYS A 48 -26.83 -15.46 -5.62
C LYS A 48 -25.94 -14.96 -4.46
N PHE A 49 -25.11 -13.96 -4.75
CA PHE A 49 -24.25 -13.32 -3.74
C PHE A 49 -25.05 -12.79 -2.54
N ILE A 50 -24.63 -13.19 -1.33
CA ILE A 50 -25.27 -12.78 -0.07
C ILE A 50 -24.66 -11.44 0.35
N GLY A 51 -25.44 -10.36 0.33
CA GLY A 51 -25.00 -9.02 0.73
C GLY A 51 -24.84 -8.87 2.25
N TYR A 52 -24.26 -7.73 2.65
CA TYR A 52 -24.01 -7.42 4.06
C TYR A 52 -25.27 -7.52 4.95
N MET A 53 -26.40 -6.98 4.51
CA MET A 53 -27.63 -6.98 5.33
C MET A 53 -28.10 -8.39 5.66
N ALA A 54 -28.18 -9.27 4.66
CA ALA A 54 -28.55 -10.67 4.87
C ALA A 54 -27.57 -11.40 5.81
N MET A 55 -26.25 -11.19 5.62
CA MET A 55 -25.25 -11.74 6.53
C MET A 55 -25.34 -11.18 7.96
N ALA A 56 -25.66 -9.87 8.10
CA ALA A 56 -25.82 -9.24 9.41
C ALA A 56 -26.99 -9.81 10.20
N ASN A 57 -28.07 -10.20 9.53
CA ASN A 57 -29.23 -10.86 10.15
C ASN A 57 -28.88 -12.28 10.70
N LEU A 58 -27.82 -12.90 10.25
CA LEU A 58 -27.33 -14.17 10.78
C LEU A 58 -26.48 -14.02 12.06
N LEU A 59 -26.00 -12.79 12.40
CA LEU A 59 -25.18 -12.59 13.59
C LEU A 59 -25.86 -12.98 14.91
N PRO A 60 -27.16 -12.70 15.15
CA PRO A 60 -27.84 -13.17 16.36
C PRO A 60 -27.83 -14.70 16.49
N GLN A 61 -28.07 -15.42 15.39
CA GLN A 61 -27.99 -16.87 15.36
C GLN A 61 -26.57 -17.36 15.63
N TRP A 62 -25.56 -16.77 14.98
CA TRP A 62 -24.16 -17.14 15.24
C TRP A 62 -23.72 -16.86 16.68
N LYS A 63 -24.27 -15.84 17.34
CA LYS A 63 -24.03 -15.57 18.76
C LYS A 63 -24.72 -16.56 19.69
N LYS A 64 -25.80 -17.25 19.25
CA LYS A 64 -26.41 -18.37 19.96
C LYS A 64 -25.55 -19.64 19.79
N GLU A 65 -25.14 -19.93 18.57
CA GLU A 65 -24.27 -21.05 18.19
C GLU A 65 -22.86 -20.94 18.81
N PHE A 66 -22.30 -19.72 18.89
CA PHE A 66 -20.98 -19.41 19.44
C PHE A 66 -21.09 -18.34 20.53
N PRO A 67 -21.43 -18.68 21.78
CA PRO A 67 -21.70 -17.71 22.86
C PRO A 67 -20.56 -16.72 23.12
N TRP A 68 -19.30 -17.13 22.93
CA TRP A 68 -18.12 -16.31 23.13
C TRP A 68 -18.06 -15.08 22.14
N LEU A 69 -18.82 -15.06 21.05
CA LEU A 69 -18.97 -13.89 20.19
C LEU A 69 -19.67 -12.73 20.91
N LYS A 70 -20.48 -13.01 21.95
CA LYS A 70 -21.13 -11.96 22.77
C LYS A 70 -20.14 -11.16 23.59
N GLU A 71 -18.92 -11.67 23.84
CA GLU A 71 -17.85 -10.93 24.53
C GLU A 71 -17.34 -9.76 23.68
N SER A 72 -17.40 -9.86 22.35
CA SER A 72 -16.95 -8.80 21.44
C SER A 72 -18.05 -7.77 21.18
N PRO A 73 -17.70 -6.48 21.01
CA PRO A 73 -18.68 -5.45 20.63
C PRO A 73 -19.34 -5.77 19.28
N SER A 74 -20.68 -5.67 19.20
CA SER A 74 -21.45 -6.07 18.02
C SER A 74 -21.04 -5.34 16.78
N HIS A 75 -20.77 -4.02 16.87
CA HIS A 75 -20.35 -3.20 15.73
C HIS A 75 -19.01 -3.66 15.12
N THR A 76 -18.08 -4.20 15.92
CA THR A 76 -16.82 -4.75 15.40
C THR A 76 -17.05 -6.02 14.56
N LEU A 77 -18.05 -6.83 14.93
CA LEU A 77 -18.45 -8.02 14.18
C LEU A 77 -19.18 -7.64 12.88
N GLN A 78 -20.12 -6.69 12.94
CA GLN A 78 -20.80 -6.15 11.77
C GLN A 78 -19.79 -5.53 10.77
N GLN A 79 -18.79 -4.78 11.28
CA GLN A 79 -17.73 -4.24 10.44
C GLN A 79 -16.94 -5.33 9.72
N SER A 80 -16.80 -6.52 10.35
CA SER A 80 -16.15 -7.66 9.71
C SER A 80 -16.91 -8.19 8.49
N LEU A 81 -18.25 -8.18 8.55
CA LEU A 81 -19.12 -8.54 7.42
C LEU A 81 -19.05 -7.50 6.30
N LYS A 82 -19.06 -6.21 6.64
CA LYS A 82 -18.82 -5.12 5.65
C LYS A 82 -17.47 -5.26 4.96
N ASP A 83 -16.43 -5.66 5.71
CA ASP A 83 -15.11 -5.90 5.14
C ASP A 83 -15.09 -7.11 4.18
N ALA A 84 -15.86 -8.17 4.49
CA ALA A 84 -16.01 -9.33 3.60
C ALA A 84 -16.74 -8.93 2.31
N GLU A 85 -17.88 -8.24 2.41
CA GLU A 85 -18.59 -7.71 1.24
C GLU A 85 -17.71 -6.82 0.36
N ARG A 86 -16.96 -5.89 0.97
CA ARG A 86 -16.02 -5.03 0.24
C ARG A 86 -14.94 -5.82 -0.47
N ALA A 87 -14.43 -6.90 0.15
CA ALA A 87 -13.43 -7.75 -0.47
C ALA A 87 -13.97 -8.44 -1.74
N TYR A 88 -15.22 -8.92 -1.70
CA TYR A 88 -15.89 -9.47 -2.88
C TYR A 88 -16.19 -8.41 -3.94
N LYS A 89 -16.68 -7.23 -3.56
CA LYS A 89 -16.89 -6.11 -4.50
C LYS A 89 -15.59 -5.75 -5.24
N ASN A 90 -14.47 -5.67 -4.50
CA ASN A 90 -13.17 -5.41 -5.12
C ASN A 90 -12.72 -6.55 -6.06
N PHE A 91 -13.08 -7.80 -5.76
CA PHE A 91 -12.80 -8.94 -6.64
C PHE A 91 -13.64 -8.86 -7.92
N PHE A 92 -14.96 -8.66 -7.83
CA PHE A 92 -15.84 -8.55 -8.99
C PHE A 92 -15.47 -7.37 -9.90
N GLU A 93 -15.05 -6.24 -9.31
CA GLU A 93 -14.57 -5.07 -10.03
C GLU A 93 -13.10 -5.21 -10.50
N LYS A 94 -12.50 -6.41 -10.39
CA LYS A 94 -11.11 -6.73 -10.80
C LYS A 94 -10.04 -5.85 -10.15
N ARG A 95 -10.36 -5.22 -9.00
CA ARG A 95 -9.40 -4.41 -8.20
C ARG A 95 -8.52 -5.25 -7.28
N ALA A 96 -8.97 -6.46 -6.92
CA ALA A 96 -8.26 -7.39 -6.04
C ALA A 96 -8.48 -8.85 -6.46
N ASN A 97 -7.62 -9.73 -5.97
CA ASN A 97 -7.80 -11.17 -6.11
C ASN A 97 -8.94 -11.67 -5.20
N PHE A 98 -9.38 -12.92 -5.46
CA PHE A 98 -10.41 -13.59 -4.64
C PHE A 98 -10.10 -13.51 -3.14
N PRO A 99 -11.09 -13.21 -2.28
CA PRO A 99 -10.91 -13.08 -0.85
C PRO A 99 -10.36 -14.36 -0.21
N ARG A 100 -9.37 -14.20 0.70
CA ARG A 100 -8.74 -15.32 1.39
C ARG A 100 -9.13 -15.37 2.86
N PHE A 101 -9.19 -16.58 3.42
CA PHE A 101 -9.37 -16.77 4.86
C PHE A 101 -8.28 -16.06 5.66
N LYS A 102 -8.68 -15.32 6.68
CA LYS A 102 -7.76 -14.63 7.59
C LYS A 102 -7.14 -15.62 8.57
N ARG A 103 -5.83 -15.47 8.80
CA ARG A 103 -5.06 -16.32 9.72
C ARG A 103 -4.73 -15.59 11.01
N LYS A 104 -4.68 -16.31 12.14
CA LYS A 104 -4.29 -15.78 13.46
C LYS A 104 -2.89 -15.17 13.41
N GLY A 105 -2.75 -13.96 13.96
CA GLY A 105 -1.48 -13.24 14.03
C GLY A 105 -1.01 -12.64 12.71
N THR A 106 -1.92 -12.53 11.72
CA THR A 106 -1.67 -11.86 10.45
C THR A 106 -2.70 -10.74 10.29
N GLY A 107 -2.30 -9.50 10.63
CA GLY A 107 -3.17 -8.33 10.52
C GLY A 107 -4.31 -8.32 11.54
N ASP A 108 -4.05 -8.76 12.78
CA ASP A 108 -5.02 -8.70 13.87
C ASP A 108 -5.45 -7.24 14.10
N SER A 109 -6.74 -6.98 13.92
CA SER A 109 -7.33 -5.63 14.04
C SER A 109 -8.84 -5.72 14.24
N PHE A 110 -9.42 -4.65 14.78
CA PHE A 110 -10.87 -4.44 14.87
C PHE A 110 -11.17 -2.95 14.79
N ARG A 111 -12.40 -2.59 14.43
CA ARG A 111 -12.78 -1.20 14.18
C ARG A 111 -14.07 -0.85 14.89
N PHE A 112 -14.09 0.30 15.53
CA PHE A 112 -15.27 0.99 16.01
C PHE A 112 -15.67 2.04 14.94
N PRO A 113 -16.75 1.78 14.18
CA PRO A 113 -17.09 2.59 13.02
C PRO A 113 -17.77 3.91 13.35
N ASP A 114 -18.27 4.08 14.55
CA ASP A 114 -19.04 5.23 15.00
C ASP A 114 -18.34 5.95 16.15
N ALA A 115 -18.27 7.28 16.08
CA ALA A 115 -17.66 8.13 17.09
C ALA A 115 -18.35 8.04 18.46
N LYS A 116 -19.64 7.75 18.50
CA LYS A 116 -20.41 7.59 19.74
C LYS A 116 -19.99 6.39 20.58
N GLN A 117 -19.18 5.47 20.03
CA GLN A 117 -18.77 4.26 20.71
C GLN A 117 -17.50 4.39 21.55
N PHE A 118 -16.80 5.50 21.44
CA PHE A 118 -15.55 5.71 22.17
C PHE A 118 -15.41 7.17 22.59
N VAL A 119 -14.65 7.37 23.65
CA VAL A 119 -14.34 8.73 24.13
C VAL A 119 -12.83 8.92 24.10
N ILE A 120 -12.36 10.04 23.57
CA ILE A 120 -10.95 10.41 23.52
C ILE A 120 -10.71 11.55 24.49
N ASP A 121 -9.97 11.28 25.55
CA ASP A 121 -9.48 12.26 26.49
C ASP A 121 -8.01 12.57 26.15
N GLN A 122 -7.79 13.68 25.45
CA GLN A 122 -6.45 14.09 25.03
C GLN A 122 -5.63 14.66 26.20
N SER A 123 -6.26 15.30 27.17
CA SER A 123 -5.60 15.90 28.33
C SER A 123 -4.95 14.82 29.20
N ASN A 124 -5.67 13.73 29.47
CA ASN A 124 -5.18 12.59 30.25
C ASN A 124 -4.54 11.49 29.40
N SER A 125 -4.45 11.68 28.07
CA SER A 125 -3.88 10.69 27.14
C SER A 125 -4.56 9.32 27.24
N ARG A 126 -5.90 9.31 27.30
CA ARG A 126 -6.72 8.10 27.47
C ARG A 126 -7.80 8.00 26.39
N ILE A 127 -8.12 6.75 26.02
CA ILE A 127 -9.25 6.44 25.13
C ILE A 127 -10.10 5.39 25.85
N THR A 128 -11.40 5.66 25.98
CA THR A 128 -12.36 4.71 26.51
C THR A 128 -13.01 3.94 25.37
N PHE A 129 -12.94 2.62 25.43
CA PHE A 129 -13.52 1.72 24.43
C PHE A 129 -14.62 0.86 25.05
N PRO A 130 -15.68 0.49 24.30
CA PRO A 130 -16.68 -0.46 24.76
C PRO A 130 -16.03 -1.80 25.13
N LYS A 131 -16.38 -2.31 26.30
CA LYS A 131 -15.89 -3.60 26.86
C LYS A 131 -14.38 -3.69 27.12
N LEU A 132 -13.60 -2.67 26.83
CA LEU A 132 -12.17 -2.60 27.15
C LEU A 132 -11.88 -1.57 28.24
N GLY A 133 -12.88 -0.70 28.53
CA GLY A 133 -12.69 0.38 29.47
C GLY A 133 -11.71 1.43 28.99
N GLN A 134 -11.14 2.16 29.94
CA GLN A 134 -10.23 3.27 29.70
C GLN A 134 -8.79 2.75 29.50
N MET A 135 -8.16 3.19 28.42
CA MET A 135 -6.83 2.73 28.01
C MET A 135 -5.90 3.92 27.75
N ARG A 136 -4.69 3.87 28.25
CA ARG A 136 -3.65 4.88 27.97
C ARG A 136 -3.13 4.72 26.55
N TYR A 137 -2.81 5.85 25.92
CA TYR A 137 -2.10 5.88 24.64
C TYR A 137 -0.93 6.88 24.69
N ARG A 138 0.07 6.67 23.82
CA ARG A 138 1.19 7.59 23.71
C ARG A 138 0.76 8.80 22.89
N ASN A 139 0.40 9.88 23.57
CA ASN A 139 -0.02 11.14 22.96
C ASN A 139 1.20 11.91 22.44
N SER A 140 1.57 11.68 21.18
CA SER A 140 2.73 12.29 20.53
C SER A 140 2.39 13.57 19.76
N ARG A 141 1.10 13.87 19.58
CA ARG A 141 0.60 15.05 18.85
C ARG A 141 -0.89 15.22 19.10
N VAL A 142 -1.38 16.44 18.93
CA VAL A 142 -2.80 16.77 19.08
C VAL A 142 -3.64 16.13 17.97
N ILE A 143 -4.80 15.60 18.33
CA ILE A 143 -5.81 15.09 17.39
C ILE A 143 -6.68 16.29 16.97
N LEU A 144 -6.63 16.62 15.68
CA LEU A 144 -7.37 17.75 15.13
C LEU A 144 -8.65 17.26 14.43
N GLY A 145 -9.76 17.97 14.68
CA GLY A 145 -11.06 17.68 14.07
C GLY A 145 -11.90 16.66 14.82
N ALA A 146 -13.12 16.44 14.35
CA ALA A 146 -14.07 15.51 14.94
C ALA A 146 -13.71 14.07 14.59
N ALA A 147 -13.59 13.21 15.60
CA ALA A 147 -13.34 11.79 15.39
C ALA A 147 -14.55 11.11 14.72
N LYS A 148 -14.32 10.29 13.71
CA LYS A 148 -15.36 9.52 12.98
C LYS A 148 -15.33 8.04 13.35
N ASN A 149 -14.15 7.47 13.44
CA ASN A 149 -13.97 6.06 13.77
C ASN A 149 -12.56 5.79 14.28
N ILE A 150 -12.40 4.65 14.97
CA ILE A 150 -11.10 4.16 15.43
C ILE A 150 -10.88 2.73 14.93
N THR A 151 -9.70 2.49 14.36
CA THR A 151 -9.23 1.14 14.05
C THR A 151 -8.08 0.78 14.98
N VAL A 152 -8.29 -0.27 15.79
CA VAL A 152 -7.25 -0.85 16.64
C VAL A 152 -6.56 -1.97 15.87
N SER A 153 -5.23 -1.97 15.84
CA SER A 153 -4.45 -2.95 15.06
C SER A 153 -3.18 -3.36 15.79
N LYS A 154 -2.77 -4.62 15.63
CA LYS A 154 -1.52 -5.15 16.17
C LYS A 154 -0.44 -5.21 15.11
N SER A 155 0.73 -4.67 15.43
CA SER A 155 1.93 -4.79 14.59
C SER A 155 3.10 -5.24 15.46
N GLY A 156 3.61 -6.44 15.19
CA GLY A 156 4.59 -7.09 16.07
C GLY A 156 4.00 -7.36 17.45
N ASP A 157 4.59 -6.76 18.47
CA ASP A 157 4.15 -6.84 19.87
C ASP A 157 3.36 -5.61 20.36
N LYS A 158 3.16 -4.60 19.49
CA LYS A 158 2.50 -3.35 19.84
C LYS A 158 1.10 -3.23 19.26
N TRP A 159 0.20 -2.69 20.07
CA TRP A 159 -1.13 -2.28 19.64
C TRP A 159 -1.14 -0.79 19.31
N SER A 160 -1.90 -0.41 18.30
CA SER A 160 -2.04 0.98 17.88
C SER A 160 -3.50 1.28 17.57
N ALA A 161 -3.95 2.48 17.94
CA ALA A 161 -5.21 3.06 17.51
C ALA A 161 -4.94 4.02 16.33
N SER A 162 -5.68 3.83 15.25
CA SER A 162 -5.73 4.77 14.13
C SER A 162 -7.08 5.47 14.17
N ILE A 163 -7.07 6.75 14.55
CA ILE A 163 -8.25 7.59 14.71
C ILE A 163 -8.44 8.38 13.43
N GLN A 164 -9.54 8.17 12.74
CA GLN A 164 -9.91 8.97 11.58
C GLN A 164 -10.74 10.17 12.04
N THR A 165 -10.31 11.36 11.63
CA THR A 165 -11.00 12.60 11.92
C THR A 165 -11.43 13.32 10.66
N GLU A 166 -12.43 14.18 10.78
CA GLU A 166 -12.91 15.10 9.78
C GLU A 166 -12.89 16.52 10.37
N ARG A 167 -12.40 17.46 9.59
CA ARG A 167 -12.47 18.89 9.94
C ARG A 167 -12.68 19.73 8.69
N GLU A 168 -13.29 20.87 8.87
CA GLU A 168 -13.33 21.91 7.86
C GLU A 168 -12.03 22.71 7.88
N VAL A 169 -11.50 22.98 6.72
CA VAL A 169 -10.32 23.82 6.52
C VAL A 169 -10.58 24.75 5.34
N GLU A 170 -10.00 25.91 5.37
CA GLU A 170 -9.97 26.80 4.21
C GLU A 170 -9.34 26.09 3.00
N GLN A 171 -9.67 26.54 1.81
CA GLN A 171 -9.05 26.00 0.61
C GLN A 171 -7.57 26.38 0.62
N PRO A 172 -6.66 25.42 0.65
CA PRO A 172 -5.25 25.75 0.75
C PRO A 172 -4.76 26.41 -0.54
N VAL A 173 -4.01 27.48 -0.39
CA VAL A 173 -3.28 28.13 -1.47
C VAL A 173 -1.83 27.68 -1.40
N PRO A 174 -1.18 27.32 -2.53
CA PRO A 174 0.23 26.96 -2.52
C PRO A 174 1.09 28.11 -2.02
N THR A 175 2.02 27.83 -1.12
CA THR A 175 3.02 28.80 -0.65
C THR A 175 4.15 29.04 -1.63
N SER A 176 4.25 28.24 -2.68
CA SER A 176 5.25 28.29 -3.75
C SER A 176 4.55 28.15 -5.10
N THR A 177 5.11 28.76 -6.12
CA THR A 177 4.70 28.58 -7.54
C THR A 177 5.62 27.59 -8.27
N SER A 178 6.66 27.10 -7.60
CA SER A 178 7.68 26.24 -8.18
C SER A 178 7.11 24.89 -8.63
N ALA A 179 7.61 24.41 -9.76
CA ALA A 179 7.34 23.09 -10.31
C ALA A 179 8.62 22.24 -10.31
N ILE A 180 8.49 20.93 -10.07
CA ILE A 180 9.63 20.00 -10.04
C ILE A 180 9.27 18.68 -10.70
N GLY A 181 10.17 18.14 -11.55
CA GLY A 181 10.12 16.80 -12.09
C GLY A 181 10.96 15.84 -11.25
N ILE A 182 10.51 14.61 -11.08
CA ILE A 182 11.19 13.59 -10.27
C ILE A 182 11.33 12.30 -11.07
N ASP A 183 12.56 11.90 -11.33
CA ASP A 183 12.92 10.56 -11.80
C ASP A 183 13.22 9.66 -10.60
N MET A 184 12.54 8.49 -10.54
CA MET A 184 12.64 7.55 -9.41
C MET A 184 13.56 6.38 -9.74
N GLY A 185 14.69 6.26 -9.03
CA GLY A 185 15.71 5.25 -9.26
C GLY A 185 16.01 4.32 -8.09
N ILE A 186 16.84 3.32 -8.34
CA ILE A 186 17.32 2.36 -7.32
C ILE A 186 18.64 2.81 -6.72
N ILE A 187 19.55 3.35 -7.52
CA ILE A 187 20.87 3.86 -7.11
C ILE A 187 20.68 5.16 -6.32
N ARG A 188 19.97 6.10 -6.89
CA ARG A 188 19.41 7.27 -6.21
C ARG A 188 17.92 7.03 -6.01
N PHE A 189 17.40 7.34 -4.84
CA PHE A 189 15.97 7.16 -4.57
C PHE A 189 15.10 8.02 -5.48
N ALA A 190 15.51 9.26 -5.70
CA ALA A 190 14.90 10.22 -6.60
C ALA A 190 15.95 11.23 -7.05
N THR A 191 15.94 11.57 -8.34
CA THR A 191 16.68 12.69 -8.92
C THR A 191 15.66 13.75 -9.32
N LEU A 192 15.92 14.99 -8.97
CA LEU A 192 15.04 16.13 -9.23
C LEU A 192 15.52 16.92 -10.45
N SER A 193 14.62 17.59 -11.13
CA SER A 193 14.93 18.35 -12.36
C SER A 193 15.80 19.60 -12.12
N ASP A 194 16.00 19.99 -10.86
CA ASP A 194 16.93 21.02 -10.43
C ASP A 194 18.38 20.52 -10.23
N GLY A 195 18.63 19.24 -10.53
CA GLY A 195 19.93 18.59 -10.34
C GLY A 195 20.14 18.02 -8.94
N SER A 196 19.28 18.31 -7.99
CA SER A 196 19.37 17.71 -6.65
C SER A 196 18.90 16.26 -6.65
N PHE A 197 19.33 15.50 -5.64
CA PHE A 197 18.95 14.10 -5.53
C PHE A 197 18.72 13.67 -4.07
N ILE A 198 17.95 12.61 -3.91
CA ILE A 198 17.65 11.98 -2.62
C ILE A 198 18.29 10.59 -2.61
N GLU A 199 19.18 10.36 -1.65
CA GLU A 199 19.81 9.07 -1.48
C GLU A 199 18.85 7.99 -0.98
N PRO A 200 19.02 6.72 -1.40
CA PRO A 200 18.18 5.63 -0.94
C PRO A 200 18.49 5.26 0.51
N LEU A 201 17.46 5.04 1.31
CA LEU A 201 17.64 4.63 2.71
C LEU A 201 18.28 3.24 2.85
N GLY A 202 17.98 2.30 1.94
CA GLY A 202 18.48 0.92 1.99
C GLY A 202 18.10 0.19 3.28
N SER A 203 16.91 0.44 3.82
CA SER A 203 16.50 -0.03 5.14
C SER A 203 16.47 -1.55 5.25
N PHE A 204 16.06 -2.24 4.19
CA PHE A 204 16.08 -3.70 4.13
C PHE A 204 17.50 -4.24 4.04
N LYS A 205 18.33 -3.69 3.14
CA LYS A 205 19.74 -4.09 2.95
C LYS A 205 20.53 -4.02 4.25
N LYS A 206 20.40 -2.92 5.02
CA LYS A 206 21.04 -2.72 6.33
C LYS A 206 20.67 -3.79 7.38
N HIS A 207 19.47 -4.39 7.27
CA HIS A 207 18.97 -5.38 8.23
C HIS A 207 18.95 -6.81 7.69
N GLU A 208 19.28 -7.03 6.42
CA GLU A 208 19.11 -8.31 5.73
C GLU A 208 19.86 -9.46 6.40
N GLN A 209 21.13 -9.27 6.75
CA GLN A 209 21.93 -10.31 7.41
C GLN A 209 21.34 -10.70 8.77
N ARG A 210 20.93 -9.69 9.56
CA ARG A 210 20.29 -9.92 10.85
C ARG A 210 18.96 -10.65 10.70
N LEU A 211 18.18 -10.30 9.68
CA LEU A 211 16.91 -10.95 9.36
C LEU A 211 17.13 -12.42 8.96
N LYS A 212 18.08 -12.70 8.06
CA LYS A 212 18.49 -14.06 7.66
C LYS A 212 18.90 -14.92 8.88
N LYS A 213 19.71 -14.35 9.80
CA LYS A 213 20.12 -15.03 11.03
C LYS A 213 18.92 -15.45 11.89
N TYR A 214 17.97 -14.54 12.13
CA TYR A 214 16.81 -14.87 12.97
C TYR A 214 15.77 -15.74 12.26
N GLN A 215 15.62 -15.65 10.94
CA GLN A 215 14.79 -16.56 10.16
C GLN A 215 15.34 -18.00 10.21
N ARG A 216 16.65 -18.22 10.04
CA ARG A 216 17.30 -19.52 10.20
C ARG A 216 17.12 -20.09 11.63
N ARG A 217 17.24 -19.23 12.65
CA ARG A 217 16.97 -19.65 14.04
C ARG A 217 15.50 -20.05 14.25
N MET A 218 14.57 -19.36 13.63
CA MET A 218 13.15 -19.66 13.71
C MET A 218 12.81 -20.98 12.98
N SER A 219 13.38 -21.22 11.79
CA SER A 219 13.13 -22.45 11.01
C SER A 219 13.62 -23.73 11.71
N ARG A 220 14.70 -23.61 12.53
CA ARG A 220 15.26 -24.73 13.31
C ARG A 220 14.44 -25.06 14.57
N LYS A 221 13.36 -24.34 14.88
CA LYS A 221 12.53 -24.57 16.05
C LYS A 221 11.26 -25.31 15.70
N VAL A 222 10.80 -26.17 16.58
CA VAL A 222 9.50 -26.83 16.42
C VAL A 222 8.41 -25.77 16.24
N LYS A 223 7.71 -25.85 15.13
CA LYS A 223 6.69 -24.87 14.73
C LYS A 223 5.62 -24.78 15.83
N PHE A 224 5.24 -23.55 16.17
CA PHE A 224 4.28 -23.20 17.23
C PHE A 224 4.76 -23.43 18.67
N SER A 225 5.97 -23.95 18.93
CA SER A 225 6.53 -24.02 20.28
C SER A 225 6.76 -22.63 20.89
N LYS A 226 6.89 -22.55 22.21
CA LYS A 226 7.24 -21.30 22.92
C LYS A 226 8.53 -20.66 22.35
N ASN A 227 9.54 -21.47 22.04
CA ASN A 227 10.81 -21.00 21.46
C ASN A 227 10.66 -20.51 20.03
N TRP A 228 9.82 -21.17 19.21
CA TRP A 228 9.50 -20.67 17.86
C TRP A 228 8.79 -19.31 17.93
N HIS A 229 7.82 -19.14 18.83
CA HIS A 229 7.15 -17.86 19.02
C HIS A 229 8.10 -16.75 19.49
N LYS A 230 9.08 -17.06 20.36
CA LYS A 230 10.15 -16.11 20.74
C LYS A 230 10.99 -15.68 19.52
N ALA A 231 11.39 -16.63 18.69
CA ALA A 231 12.15 -16.36 17.47
C ALA A 231 11.33 -15.56 16.45
N LYS A 232 10.06 -15.94 16.22
CA LYS A 232 9.11 -15.21 15.35
C LYS A 232 8.95 -13.75 15.78
N ARG A 233 8.81 -13.46 17.08
CA ARG A 233 8.74 -12.08 17.58
C ARG A 233 9.98 -11.27 17.24
N ARG A 234 11.19 -11.84 17.28
CA ARG A 234 12.43 -11.17 16.89
C ARG A 234 12.43 -10.83 15.39
N VAL A 235 12.02 -11.76 14.53
CA VAL A 235 11.85 -11.53 13.08
C VAL A 235 10.85 -10.39 12.84
N GLN A 236 9.68 -10.44 13.48
CA GLN A 236 8.65 -9.41 13.35
C GLN A 236 9.16 -8.02 13.80
N LYS A 237 9.93 -7.94 14.89
CA LYS A 237 10.53 -6.67 15.35
C LYS A 237 11.48 -6.06 14.32
N ILE A 238 12.27 -6.90 13.63
CA ILE A 238 13.17 -6.42 12.57
C ILE A 238 12.34 -5.87 11.39
N HIS A 239 11.33 -6.60 10.92
CA HIS A 239 10.45 -6.11 9.85
C HIS A 239 9.73 -4.82 10.23
N THR A 240 9.26 -4.70 11.49
CA THR A 240 8.63 -3.46 11.98
C THR A 240 9.63 -2.29 11.96
N ARG A 241 10.88 -2.52 12.38
CA ARG A 241 11.93 -1.49 12.35
C ARG A 241 12.22 -1.03 10.91
N ILE A 242 12.39 -1.97 9.98
CA ILE A 242 12.59 -1.68 8.55
C ILE A 242 11.41 -0.84 8.01
N GLY A 243 10.19 -1.28 8.26
CA GLY A 243 8.99 -0.58 7.79
C GLY A 243 8.83 0.82 8.39
N ASN A 244 9.16 1.00 9.68
CA ASN A 244 9.09 2.31 10.35
C ASN A 244 10.17 3.27 9.82
N ALA A 245 11.42 2.80 9.66
CA ALA A 245 12.50 3.61 9.10
C ALA A 245 12.17 4.08 7.68
N ARG A 246 11.62 3.18 6.83
CA ARG A 246 11.17 3.54 5.48
C ARG A 246 10.04 4.58 5.51
N LYS A 247 9.05 4.41 6.37
CA LYS A 247 7.96 5.38 6.50
C LYS A 247 8.45 6.75 6.94
N ASP A 248 9.34 6.82 7.93
CA ASP A 248 9.92 8.08 8.40
C ASP A 248 10.68 8.80 7.27
N PHE A 249 11.55 8.06 6.56
CA PHE A 249 12.26 8.58 5.40
C PHE A 249 11.32 9.15 4.34
N LEU A 250 10.30 8.36 3.91
CA LEU A 250 9.33 8.81 2.92
C LEU A 250 8.53 10.02 3.40
N HIS A 251 8.15 10.05 4.69
CA HIS A 251 7.46 11.21 5.24
C HIS A 251 8.31 12.46 5.25
N LYS A 252 9.59 12.38 5.56
CA LYS A 252 10.53 13.50 5.51
C LYS A 252 10.69 14.00 4.07
N ALA A 253 11.07 13.13 3.15
CA ALA A 253 11.26 13.47 1.73
C ALA A 253 10.01 14.12 1.12
N THR A 254 8.85 13.47 1.26
CA THR A 254 7.60 14.00 0.68
C THR A 254 7.11 15.28 1.37
N THR A 255 7.46 15.51 2.65
CA THR A 255 7.14 16.77 3.33
C THR A 255 7.99 17.92 2.79
N THR A 256 9.30 17.70 2.61
CA THR A 256 10.20 18.72 2.04
C THR A 256 9.76 19.08 0.63
N ILE A 257 9.56 18.09 -0.24
CA ILE A 257 9.12 18.32 -1.63
C ILE A 257 7.80 19.09 -1.68
N SER A 258 6.78 18.63 -0.94
CA SER A 258 5.45 19.27 -0.95
C SER A 258 5.38 20.65 -0.27
N LYS A 259 6.41 21.04 0.50
CA LYS A 259 6.55 22.39 1.05
C LYS A 259 7.12 23.36 0.00
N ASN A 260 8.08 22.87 -0.78
CA ASN A 260 8.89 23.72 -1.63
C ASN A 260 8.28 23.88 -3.03
N HIS A 261 7.40 22.99 -3.46
CA HIS A 261 6.87 22.98 -4.81
C HIS A 261 5.34 22.86 -4.83
N ALA A 262 4.68 23.67 -5.66
CA ALA A 262 3.24 23.63 -5.89
C ALA A 262 2.86 22.53 -6.90
N MET A 263 3.69 22.30 -7.91
CA MET A 263 3.51 21.23 -8.90
C MET A 263 4.65 20.23 -8.80
N VAL A 264 4.29 18.97 -8.65
CA VAL A 264 5.25 17.85 -8.65
C VAL A 264 4.87 16.89 -9.75
N VAL A 265 5.80 16.60 -10.64
CA VAL A 265 5.62 15.65 -11.73
C VAL A 265 6.44 14.40 -11.46
N ILE A 266 5.84 13.22 -11.55
CA ILE A 266 6.52 11.93 -11.31
C ILE A 266 6.19 10.95 -12.44
N GLU A 267 7.05 9.96 -12.63
CA GLU A 267 6.74 8.83 -13.51
C GLU A 267 5.62 7.94 -12.96
N ASP A 268 4.71 7.50 -13.83
CA ASP A 268 3.66 6.53 -13.50
C ASP A 268 4.21 5.09 -13.49
N LEU A 269 5.05 4.77 -12.52
CA LEU A 269 5.69 3.46 -12.41
C LEU A 269 4.71 2.37 -11.99
N GLN A 270 4.62 1.31 -12.79
CA GLN A 270 3.82 0.12 -12.50
C GLN A 270 4.60 -0.86 -11.60
N VAL A 271 4.81 -0.49 -10.32
CA VAL A 271 5.65 -1.23 -9.35
C VAL A 271 5.26 -2.70 -9.24
N SER A 272 3.96 -3.04 -9.32
CA SER A 272 3.47 -4.42 -9.28
C SER A 272 3.98 -5.26 -10.47
N ASN A 273 4.03 -4.66 -11.67
CA ASN A 273 4.56 -5.31 -12.87
C ASN A 273 6.09 -5.40 -12.82
N MET A 274 6.75 -4.32 -12.38
CA MET A 274 8.21 -4.28 -12.24
C MET A 274 8.73 -5.34 -11.25
N SER A 275 7.96 -5.67 -10.21
CA SER A 275 8.34 -6.62 -9.16
C SER A 275 7.76 -8.03 -9.33
N LYS A 276 7.24 -8.38 -10.51
CA LYS A 276 6.77 -9.74 -10.80
C LYS A 276 7.92 -10.75 -10.71
N SER A 277 7.61 -11.95 -10.21
CA SER A 277 8.55 -13.06 -10.18
C SER A 277 8.86 -13.54 -11.62
N SER A 278 10.12 -13.93 -11.86
CA SER A 278 10.53 -14.60 -13.10
C SER A 278 10.76 -16.10 -12.89
N ALA A 279 10.20 -16.71 -11.84
CA ALA A 279 10.43 -18.11 -11.52
C ALA A 279 9.88 -19.08 -12.59
N GLY A 280 8.91 -18.65 -13.41
CA GLY A 280 8.25 -19.51 -14.37
C GLY A 280 7.35 -20.56 -13.71
N THR A 281 7.06 -21.61 -14.46
CA THR A 281 6.34 -22.81 -14.01
C THR A 281 7.31 -24.00 -13.93
N THR A 282 6.82 -25.14 -13.45
CA THR A 282 7.60 -26.39 -13.43
C THR A 282 7.97 -26.84 -14.85
N GLU A 283 7.05 -26.64 -15.81
CA GLU A 283 7.21 -27.03 -17.22
C GLU A 283 8.07 -26.02 -18.01
N ALA A 284 8.00 -24.73 -17.64
CA ALA A 284 8.77 -23.65 -18.26
C ALA A 284 9.49 -22.83 -17.18
N PRO A 285 10.63 -23.31 -16.67
CA PRO A 285 11.38 -22.62 -15.62
C PRO A 285 11.91 -21.27 -16.11
N GLY A 286 11.83 -20.27 -15.24
CA GLY A 286 12.26 -18.91 -15.56
C GLY A 286 13.77 -18.76 -15.61
N LYS A 287 14.24 -17.78 -16.41
CA LYS A 287 15.67 -17.42 -16.51
C LYS A 287 16.02 -16.27 -15.54
N ASN A 288 17.28 -16.23 -15.10
CA ASN A 288 17.81 -15.15 -14.23
C ASN A 288 17.00 -14.88 -12.94
N VAL A 289 16.41 -15.93 -12.36
CA VAL A 289 15.50 -15.84 -11.21
C VAL A 289 16.18 -15.17 -9.99
N ALA A 290 17.45 -15.47 -9.73
CA ALA A 290 18.20 -14.91 -8.61
C ALA A 290 18.44 -13.41 -8.79
N GLN A 291 18.87 -12.97 -9.98
CA GLN A 291 19.08 -11.55 -10.31
C GLN A 291 17.76 -10.78 -10.23
N LYS A 292 16.69 -11.33 -10.81
CA LYS A 292 15.35 -10.72 -10.74
C LYS A 292 14.83 -10.63 -9.31
N SER A 293 15.07 -11.64 -8.49
CA SER A 293 14.73 -11.59 -7.06
C SER A 293 15.49 -10.50 -6.32
N GLY A 294 16.78 -10.30 -6.65
CA GLY A 294 17.61 -9.21 -6.12
C GLY A 294 17.04 -7.84 -6.51
N LEU A 295 16.74 -7.64 -7.80
CA LEU A 295 16.13 -6.42 -8.32
C LEU A 295 14.77 -6.15 -7.66
N ASN A 296 13.91 -7.16 -7.54
CA ASN A 296 12.60 -7.01 -6.90
C ASN A 296 12.73 -6.58 -5.43
N LYS A 297 13.71 -7.08 -4.69
CA LYS A 297 14.00 -6.63 -3.32
C LYS A 297 14.40 -5.15 -3.30
N ALA A 298 15.25 -4.73 -4.23
CA ALA A 298 15.70 -3.34 -4.32
C ALA A 298 14.52 -2.41 -4.64
N ILE A 299 13.71 -2.73 -5.64
CA ILE A 299 12.49 -1.99 -6.02
C ILE A 299 11.53 -1.86 -4.83
N LEU A 300 11.21 -2.98 -4.17
CA LEU A 300 10.27 -3.00 -3.05
C LEU A 300 10.81 -2.30 -1.79
N ASP A 301 12.14 -2.19 -1.63
CA ASP A 301 12.75 -1.45 -0.53
C ASP A 301 12.61 0.07 -0.70
N GLN A 302 12.48 0.59 -1.92
CA GLN A 302 12.28 2.03 -2.16
C GLN A 302 10.91 2.51 -1.64
N GLY A 303 9.84 1.76 -1.92
CA GLY A 303 8.49 2.13 -1.47
C GLY A 303 7.84 3.23 -2.33
N TRP A 304 8.11 3.27 -3.63
CA TRP A 304 7.63 4.29 -4.57
C TRP A 304 6.12 4.47 -4.58
N PHE A 305 5.34 3.39 -4.42
CA PHE A 305 3.88 3.50 -4.29
C PHE A 305 3.47 4.37 -3.10
N GLU A 306 4.11 4.17 -1.94
CA GLU A 306 3.83 4.96 -0.73
C GLU A 306 4.36 6.40 -0.86
N PHE A 307 5.48 6.60 -1.55
CA PHE A 307 6.03 7.92 -1.88
C PHE A 307 5.02 8.74 -2.70
N ARG A 308 4.53 8.18 -3.83
CA ARG A 308 3.49 8.79 -4.66
C ARG A 308 2.24 9.13 -3.84
N ARG A 309 1.71 8.15 -3.08
CA ARG A 309 0.54 8.35 -2.24
C ARG A 309 0.73 9.47 -1.21
N GLN A 310 1.94 9.60 -0.65
CA GLN A 310 2.24 10.66 0.32
C GLN A 310 2.37 12.02 -0.35
N LEU A 311 2.97 12.13 -1.52
CA LEU A 311 3.02 13.37 -2.29
C LEU A 311 1.60 13.82 -2.66
N GLU A 312 0.77 12.93 -3.19
CA GLU A 312 -0.59 13.22 -3.62
C GLU A 312 -1.40 13.91 -2.51
N TYR A 313 -1.53 13.29 -1.31
CA TYR A 313 -2.34 13.92 -0.27
C TYR A 313 -1.67 15.13 0.39
N LYS A 314 -0.32 15.19 0.44
CA LYS A 314 0.38 16.34 1.04
C LYS A 314 0.31 17.56 0.15
N LEU A 315 0.46 17.41 -1.17
CA LEU A 315 0.27 18.47 -2.14
C LEU A 315 -1.18 18.97 -2.08
N ASN A 316 -2.15 18.06 -2.15
CA ASN A 316 -3.57 18.43 -2.01
C ASN A 316 -3.84 19.22 -0.72
N TRP A 317 -3.24 18.83 0.40
CA TRP A 317 -3.38 19.57 1.67
C TRP A 317 -2.74 20.96 1.66
N ARG A 318 -1.89 21.26 0.69
CA ARG A 318 -1.17 22.53 0.51
C ARG A 318 -1.63 23.32 -0.72
N GLY A 319 -2.68 22.85 -1.43
CA GLY A 319 -3.18 23.46 -2.65
C GLY A 319 -2.37 23.14 -3.91
N GLY A 320 -1.31 22.31 -3.78
CA GLY A 320 -0.50 21.88 -4.91
C GLY A 320 -1.08 20.64 -5.61
N ILE A 321 -0.45 20.29 -6.76
CA ILE A 321 -0.87 19.18 -7.60
C ILE A 321 0.26 18.17 -7.82
N LEU A 322 -0.12 16.88 -7.97
CA LEU A 322 0.76 15.81 -8.39
C LEU A 322 0.33 15.32 -9.77
N ILE A 323 1.24 15.35 -10.73
CA ILE A 323 0.99 14.92 -12.12
C ILE A 323 1.82 13.67 -12.41
N PRO A 324 1.21 12.47 -12.52
CA PRO A 324 1.91 11.30 -13.01
C PRO A 324 1.98 11.30 -14.53
N VAL A 325 3.17 11.06 -15.09
CA VAL A 325 3.41 11.01 -16.53
C VAL A 325 3.96 9.64 -16.97
N PRO A 326 3.72 9.19 -18.21
CA PRO A 326 4.31 7.97 -18.74
C PRO A 326 5.84 8.03 -18.76
N ALA A 327 6.51 6.93 -18.36
CA ALA A 327 7.98 6.83 -18.31
C ALA A 327 8.65 6.55 -19.67
N HIS A 328 7.90 6.47 -20.78
CA HIS A 328 8.47 6.10 -22.08
C HIS A 328 9.39 7.21 -22.61
N TYR A 329 10.60 6.86 -23.01
CA TYR A 329 11.61 7.76 -23.63
C TYR A 329 12.05 8.98 -22.80
N THR A 330 11.69 9.08 -21.52
CA THR A 330 12.14 10.18 -20.64
C THR A 330 13.66 10.24 -20.54
N SER A 331 14.35 9.11 -20.54
CA SER A 331 15.80 9.01 -20.47
C SER A 331 16.52 9.07 -21.84
N GLN A 332 15.78 9.16 -22.95
CA GLN A 332 16.33 9.12 -24.31
C GLN A 332 16.08 10.43 -25.10
N THR A 333 15.20 11.29 -24.60
CA THR A 333 14.84 12.57 -25.23
C THR A 333 15.82 13.63 -24.78
N CYS A 334 16.37 14.38 -25.73
CA CYS A 334 17.22 15.54 -25.43
C CYS A 334 16.36 16.71 -24.92
N PRO A 335 16.66 17.30 -23.75
CA PRO A 335 15.91 18.44 -23.24
C PRO A 335 16.16 19.73 -24.03
N ALA A 336 17.29 19.83 -24.74
CA ALA A 336 17.67 21.04 -25.54
C ALA A 336 17.04 21.06 -26.93
N CYS A 337 17.18 19.97 -27.72
CA CYS A 337 16.70 19.93 -29.12
C CYS A 337 15.49 19.02 -29.33
N GLY A 338 15.08 18.24 -28.35
CA GLY A 338 13.95 17.29 -28.48
C GLY A 338 14.27 15.98 -29.20
N HIS A 339 15.50 15.80 -29.73
CA HIS A 339 15.90 14.58 -30.42
C HIS A 339 15.77 13.34 -29.53
N VAL A 340 15.17 12.28 -30.07
CA VAL A 340 14.93 11.02 -29.34
C VAL A 340 15.75 9.92 -29.96
N ALA A 341 16.80 9.48 -29.27
CA ALA A 341 17.63 8.39 -29.70
C ALA A 341 18.10 7.55 -28.50
N ARG A 342 18.25 6.24 -28.71
CA ARG A 342 18.80 5.33 -27.69
C ARG A 342 20.27 5.64 -27.41
N GLU A 343 20.97 6.08 -28.41
CA GLU A 343 22.39 6.43 -28.40
C GLU A 343 22.69 7.66 -27.56
N ASN A 344 21.70 8.51 -27.29
CA ASN A 344 21.82 9.65 -26.37
C ASN A 344 22.20 9.20 -24.94
N ARG A 345 21.84 7.95 -24.54
CA ARG A 345 22.16 7.39 -23.24
C ARG A 345 22.99 6.13 -23.38
N LYS A 346 24.30 6.29 -23.61
CA LYS A 346 25.27 5.16 -23.71
C LYS A 346 25.55 4.52 -22.35
N THR A 347 25.53 5.29 -21.27
CA THR A 347 25.76 4.82 -19.89
C THR A 347 24.62 5.21 -18.98
N GLN A 348 24.60 4.65 -17.79
CA GLN A 348 23.58 4.98 -16.80
C GLN A 348 23.72 6.40 -16.24
N ALA A 349 24.93 6.95 -16.22
CA ALA A 349 25.22 8.25 -15.61
C ALA A 349 25.32 9.40 -16.60
N ARG A 350 25.72 9.13 -17.86
CA ARG A 350 26.02 10.17 -18.84
C ARG A 350 25.00 10.16 -19.97
N PHE A 351 24.40 11.28 -20.21
CA PHE A 351 23.60 11.62 -21.39
C PHE A 351 24.44 12.51 -22.30
N LEU A 352 24.48 12.20 -23.58
CA LEU A 352 25.11 13.00 -24.63
C LEU A 352 24.25 12.91 -25.88
N CYS A 353 23.62 14.00 -26.25
CA CYS A 353 22.79 14.06 -27.45
C CYS A 353 23.64 13.88 -28.72
N VAL A 354 23.28 12.92 -29.55
CA VAL A 354 23.99 12.62 -30.79
C VAL A 354 23.72 13.65 -31.87
N ASP A 355 22.68 14.48 -31.72
CA ASP A 355 22.26 15.53 -32.67
C ASP A 355 22.89 16.89 -32.31
N CYS A 356 22.60 17.43 -31.12
CA CYS A 356 23.04 18.77 -30.73
C CYS A 356 24.24 18.81 -29.76
N GLY A 357 24.78 17.69 -29.34
CA GLY A 357 25.92 17.62 -28.41
C GLY A 357 25.61 17.98 -26.94
N HIS A 358 24.34 18.21 -26.57
CA HIS A 358 23.99 18.53 -25.18
C HIS A 358 24.42 17.38 -24.25
N GLU A 359 25.21 17.74 -23.24
CA GLU A 359 25.70 16.75 -22.22
C GLU A 359 25.22 17.11 -20.83
N GLU A 360 24.72 16.10 -20.11
CA GLU A 360 24.23 16.24 -18.74
C GLU A 360 24.19 14.87 -18.04
N ASN A 361 23.94 14.84 -16.74
CA ASN A 361 23.64 13.61 -16.02
C ASN A 361 22.34 12.98 -16.52
N ALA A 362 22.36 11.70 -16.89
CA ALA A 362 21.24 11.02 -17.52
C ALA A 362 19.98 10.94 -16.63
N ASP A 363 20.13 10.89 -15.29
CA ASP A 363 18.99 10.88 -14.39
C ASP A 363 18.39 12.29 -14.22
N VAL A 364 19.22 13.36 -14.31
CA VAL A 364 18.75 14.76 -14.35
C VAL A 364 17.97 15.03 -15.63
N VAL A 365 18.49 14.58 -16.79
CA VAL A 365 17.76 14.64 -18.06
C VAL A 365 16.41 13.94 -17.98
N GLY A 366 16.37 12.76 -17.35
CA GLY A 366 15.12 12.03 -17.09
C GLY A 366 14.13 12.89 -16.30
N ALA A 367 14.56 13.50 -15.21
CA ALA A 367 13.73 14.36 -14.37
C ALA A 367 13.27 15.64 -15.08
N MET A 368 14.13 16.27 -15.91
CA MET A 368 13.77 17.42 -16.75
C MET A 368 12.68 17.06 -17.75
N ASN A 369 12.81 15.93 -18.43
CA ASN A 369 11.82 15.43 -19.39
C ASN A 369 10.50 15.04 -18.71
N VAL A 370 10.54 14.51 -17.49
CA VAL A 370 9.36 14.27 -16.66
C VAL A 370 8.64 15.59 -16.38
N LEU A 371 9.37 16.64 -15.97
CA LEU A 371 8.82 17.98 -15.72
C LEU A 371 8.18 18.57 -16.98
N ALA A 372 8.89 18.55 -18.10
CA ALA A 372 8.41 19.08 -19.38
C ALA A 372 7.10 18.42 -19.85
N ARG A 373 6.96 17.10 -19.61
CA ARG A 373 5.69 16.38 -19.86
C ARG A 373 4.57 16.82 -18.94
N GLY A 374 4.88 17.05 -17.66
CA GLY A 374 3.91 17.56 -16.70
C GLY A 374 3.36 18.91 -17.08
N HIS A 375 4.21 19.83 -17.56
CA HIS A 375 3.77 21.13 -18.06
C HIS A 375 2.84 21.00 -19.26
N ARG A 376 3.11 20.08 -20.19
CA ARG A 376 2.22 19.83 -21.34
C ARG A 376 0.85 19.30 -20.89
N VAL A 377 0.81 18.36 -19.94
CA VAL A 377 -0.45 17.85 -19.39
C VAL A 377 -1.23 18.96 -18.69
N ALA A 378 -0.57 19.81 -17.91
CA ALA A 378 -1.20 20.93 -17.24
C ALA A 378 -1.74 21.99 -18.23
N ALA A 379 -1.01 22.28 -19.31
CA ALA A 379 -1.42 23.25 -20.34
C ALA A 379 -2.61 22.76 -21.18
N CYS A 380 -2.73 21.45 -21.42
CA CYS A 380 -3.85 20.87 -22.18
C CYS A 380 -5.17 20.78 -21.38
N GLY A 381 -5.21 21.29 -20.14
CA GLY A 381 -6.44 21.31 -19.31
C GLY A 381 -6.96 19.93 -18.90
N GLU A 382 -6.22 18.86 -19.13
CA GLU A 382 -6.54 17.55 -18.57
C GLU A 382 -6.21 17.57 -17.06
N ASP A 383 -7.24 17.80 -16.23
CA ASP A 383 -7.11 17.64 -14.79
C ASP A 383 -6.48 16.28 -14.48
N GLY A 384 -5.28 16.29 -13.85
CA GLY A 384 -4.55 15.07 -13.49
C GLY A 384 -5.34 14.08 -12.64
N SER A 385 -6.50 14.48 -12.11
CA SER A 385 -7.49 13.62 -11.44
C SER A 385 -8.27 12.71 -12.39
N GLY A 386 -8.37 13.06 -13.70
CA GLY A 386 -9.06 12.27 -14.71
C GLY A 386 -8.25 11.07 -15.21
N LEU A 387 -6.93 11.16 -15.24
CA LEU A 387 -6.04 10.09 -15.72
C LEU A 387 -5.94 8.89 -14.76
N ALA A 388 -6.21 9.08 -13.49
CA ALA A 388 -6.19 8.00 -12.49
C ALA A 388 -7.41 7.06 -12.56
N ARG A 389 -8.46 7.37 -13.32
CA ARG A 389 -9.72 6.60 -13.33
C ARG A 389 -10.10 5.96 -14.67
N LYS A 390 -9.50 6.32 -15.80
CA LYS A 390 -9.71 5.58 -17.05
C LYS A 390 -8.68 4.46 -17.18
N ARG A 391 -9.01 3.28 -16.64
CA ARG A 391 -8.41 2.03 -17.09
C ARG A 391 -8.70 1.91 -18.58
N LYS A 392 -7.70 2.16 -19.43
CA LYS A 392 -7.79 1.80 -20.83
C LYS A 392 -8.14 0.31 -20.91
N THR A 393 -9.25 -0.01 -21.53
CA THR A 393 -9.51 -1.30 -22.15
C THR A 393 -8.26 -1.72 -22.90
N LYS A 394 -7.88 -2.97 -22.79
CA LYS A 394 -6.76 -3.57 -23.51
C LYS A 394 -6.80 -3.12 -24.97
N PRO A 395 -5.68 -2.78 -25.60
CA PRO A 395 -5.63 -2.69 -27.05
C PRO A 395 -6.10 -4.03 -27.59
N ALA A 396 -6.94 -3.98 -28.63
CA ALA A 396 -7.44 -5.17 -29.31
C ALA A 396 -6.26 -6.08 -29.64
N SER A 397 -6.40 -7.34 -29.26
CA SER A 397 -5.44 -8.38 -29.61
C SER A 397 -5.27 -8.39 -31.13
N VAL A 398 -4.03 -8.31 -31.59
CA VAL A 398 -3.65 -8.69 -32.95
C VAL A 398 -4.26 -10.04 -33.21
N LYS A 399 -5.08 -10.12 -34.27
CA LYS A 399 -5.68 -11.36 -34.77
C LYS A 399 -4.54 -12.35 -35.01
N GLN A 400 -4.49 -13.40 -34.21
CA GLN A 400 -3.80 -14.64 -34.61
C GLN A 400 -4.72 -15.35 -35.60
N GLU A 401 -4.19 -15.63 -36.78
CA GLU A 401 -4.83 -16.50 -37.74
C GLU A 401 -5.07 -17.88 -37.14
N PRO A 402 -6.18 -18.56 -37.47
CA PRO A 402 -6.46 -19.89 -36.96
C PRO A 402 -5.50 -20.91 -37.60
N THR A 403 -4.67 -21.51 -36.76
CA THR A 403 -3.94 -22.74 -37.16
C THR A 403 -4.94 -23.89 -37.18
N GLU A 404 -5.20 -24.44 -38.35
CA GLU A 404 -5.97 -25.67 -38.55
C GLU A 404 -5.35 -26.81 -37.72
N VAL A 405 -6.09 -27.30 -36.74
CA VAL A 405 -5.78 -28.56 -36.05
C VAL A 405 -6.61 -29.65 -36.70
N THR A 406 -6.00 -30.42 -37.56
CA THR A 406 -6.52 -31.68 -38.09
C THR A 406 -6.79 -32.65 -36.93
N MET A 407 -8.06 -32.99 -36.74
CA MET A 407 -8.45 -34.15 -35.93
C MET A 407 -7.88 -35.42 -36.55
N ARG A 408 -7.06 -36.13 -35.80
CA ARG A 408 -6.82 -37.56 -36.02
C ARG A 408 -7.60 -38.32 -34.96
N GLU A 409 -8.58 -39.06 -35.46
CA GLU A 409 -9.26 -40.12 -34.74
C GLU A 409 -8.25 -41.11 -34.19
N VAL A 410 -8.39 -41.49 -32.94
CA VAL A 410 -7.75 -42.68 -32.37
C VAL A 410 -8.90 -43.61 -31.97
N THR A 411 -9.13 -44.58 -32.83
CA THR A 411 -9.91 -45.79 -32.58
C THR A 411 -9.20 -46.67 -31.56
N HIS A 412 -10.02 -47.36 -30.79
CA HIS A 412 -9.71 -48.37 -29.79
C HIS A 412 -8.67 -49.45 -30.16
N ALA A 413 -7.82 -49.83 -29.24
CA ALA A 413 -7.53 -51.20 -28.81
C ALA A 413 -7.04 -51.20 -27.37
#